data_a811eb2e2aea16ea5000d8bb4db05d79
#
_entry.id   a811eb2e2aea16ea5000d8bb4db05d79
#
_cell.length_a   1.000
_cell.length_b   1.000
_cell.length_c   1.000
_cell.angle_alpha   90.00
_cell.angle_beta   90.00
_cell.angle_gamma   90.00
#
_symmetry.space_group_name_H-M   'P 1'
#
loop_
_entity.id
_entity.type
_entity.pdbx_description
1 polymer ?
#
loop_
_entity_poly.entity_id
_entity_poly.type
_entity_poly.pdbx_seq_one_letter_code
_entity_poly.pdbx_strand_id
1 'polypeptide(L)'
;LNNNGSAMTIDYKDTIFLPKTSFPMRAGLPKREPEILAEWEKIGLEQRIRSDRKGKEKFILHDGPPYANGHLHMGHALNKVLKDVINRSQQMLGKDANYVPGWDCHGLPIEWKIEEEYRAKGQDKDSVPILEFRKQCRDFAEEWVKVQTAEFKRLGVTGTWDNPYTTMSFNAEAQISRELGKFLMNGGLYKGAKPVHWSAVEKTGLADAEVEYNDHKS
;
A
#
# COMPACT_ATOMS: atom_id res chain seq x y z
N LEU A 1 35.86 58.93 -39.81
CA LEU A 1 35.82 58.73 -38.36
C LEU A 1 35.09 57.42 -38.07
N ASN A 2 35.87 56.32 -38.01
CA ASN A 2 35.35 55.02 -37.63
C ASN A 2 35.37 54.93 -36.07
N ASN A 3 34.20 54.93 -35.49
CA ASN A 3 34.05 54.55 -34.09
C ASN A 3 33.67 53.05 -34.01
N ASN A 4 34.69 52.18 -34.00
CA ASN A 4 34.51 50.80 -33.57
C ASN A 4 34.61 50.75 -32.02
N GLY A 5 33.53 51.10 -31.34
CA GLY A 5 33.35 50.80 -29.96
C GLY A 5 32.92 49.33 -29.79
N SER A 6 33.86 48.41 -29.61
CA SER A 6 33.51 47.07 -29.16
C SER A 6 32.96 47.18 -27.73
N ALA A 7 31.68 47.05 -27.58
CA ALA A 7 31.07 46.88 -26.25
C ALA A 7 31.73 45.66 -25.60
N MET A 8 32.49 45.88 -24.51
CA MET A 8 32.98 44.80 -23.67
C MET A 8 31.75 44.05 -23.12
N THR A 9 31.56 42.84 -23.61
CA THR A 9 30.54 41.96 -23.04
C THR A 9 31.04 41.55 -21.67
N ILE A 10 30.45 42.12 -20.62
CA ILE A 10 30.74 41.73 -19.24
C ILE A 10 30.21 40.31 -19.03
N ASP A 11 31.12 39.36 -18.80
CA ASP A 11 30.74 38.02 -18.38
C ASP A 11 30.43 38.04 -16.89
N TYR A 12 29.18 38.02 -16.55
CA TYR A 12 28.70 38.01 -15.16
C TYR A 12 28.88 36.65 -14.46
N LYS A 13 29.45 35.65 -15.14
CA LYS A 13 29.58 34.29 -14.62
C LYS A 13 30.42 34.23 -13.33
N ASP A 14 31.44 35.06 -13.22
CA ASP A 14 32.31 35.15 -12.06
C ASP A 14 31.72 35.97 -10.91
N THR A 15 30.60 36.67 -11.12
CA THR A 15 29.88 37.42 -10.08
C THR A 15 28.81 36.62 -9.39
N ILE A 16 28.54 35.36 -9.85
CA ILE A 16 27.52 34.49 -9.28
C ILE A 16 28.13 33.67 -8.14
N PHE A 17 27.71 33.97 -6.92
CA PHE A 17 28.12 33.24 -5.72
C PHE A 17 27.18 32.05 -5.48
N LEU A 18 27.45 30.96 -6.17
CA LEU A 18 26.75 29.69 -5.91
C LEU A 18 27.41 28.95 -4.75
N PRO A 19 26.67 28.34 -3.84
CA PRO A 19 27.25 27.52 -2.78
C PRO A 19 28.01 26.33 -3.37
N LYS A 20 29.25 26.13 -2.89
CA LYS A 20 30.02 24.93 -3.24
C LYS A 20 29.46 23.75 -2.45
N THR A 21 28.93 22.74 -3.14
CA THR A 21 28.33 21.56 -2.52
C THR A 21 28.71 20.32 -3.29
N SER A 22 28.83 19.21 -2.58
CA SER A 22 28.97 17.87 -3.17
C SER A 22 27.66 17.31 -3.73
N PHE A 23 26.52 17.96 -3.44
CA PHE A 23 25.23 17.55 -4.00
C PHE A 23 25.22 17.80 -5.51
N PRO A 24 24.79 16.79 -6.31
CA PRO A 24 24.71 16.95 -7.76
C PRO A 24 23.63 17.96 -8.14
N MET A 25 23.87 18.76 -9.17
CA MET A 25 22.91 19.75 -9.69
C MET A 25 21.61 19.09 -10.20
N ARG A 26 21.68 17.84 -10.63
CA ARG A 26 20.52 17.04 -11.04
C ARG A 26 20.32 15.93 -10.02
N ALA A 27 19.12 15.81 -9.47
CA ALA A 27 18.79 14.78 -8.51
C ALA A 27 18.95 13.35 -9.09
N GLY A 28 18.57 13.14 -10.36
CA GLY A 28 18.71 11.86 -11.05
C GLY A 28 18.00 10.71 -10.30
N LEU A 29 16.90 11.01 -9.61
CA LEU A 29 16.21 10.08 -8.69
C LEU A 29 15.95 8.68 -9.24
N PRO A 30 15.50 8.49 -10.51
CA PRO A 30 15.24 7.14 -11.01
C PRO A 30 16.45 6.19 -10.97
N LYS A 31 17.68 6.76 -11.04
CA LYS A 31 18.93 5.98 -10.92
C LYS A 31 19.45 5.94 -9.49
N ARG A 32 19.36 7.06 -8.78
CA ARG A 32 19.93 7.19 -7.45
C ARG A 32 19.13 6.48 -6.35
N GLU A 33 17.82 6.48 -6.44
CA GLU A 33 16.98 5.83 -5.42
C GLU A 33 17.25 4.32 -5.29
N PRO A 34 17.36 3.53 -6.37
CA PRO A 34 17.75 2.12 -6.25
C PRO A 34 19.10 1.91 -5.57
N GLU A 35 20.07 2.80 -5.82
CA GLU A 35 21.39 2.72 -5.17
C GLU A 35 21.29 2.99 -3.67
N ILE A 36 20.46 3.97 -3.26
CA ILE A 36 20.18 4.26 -1.85
C ILE A 36 19.50 3.08 -1.17
N LEU A 37 18.49 2.49 -1.80
CA LEU A 37 17.80 1.31 -1.26
C LEU A 37 18.74 0.12 -1.08
N ALA A 38 19.60 -0.14 -2.06
CA ALA A 38 20.61 -1.19 -1.97
C ALA A 38 21.62 -0.94 -0.82
N GLU A 39 22.03 0.32 -0.60
CA GLU A 39 22.89 0.65 0.52
C GLU A 39 22.17 0.49 1.87
N TRP A 40 20.89 0.87 1.99
CA TRP A 40 20.11 0.63 3.22
C TRP A 40 19.98 -0.85 3.55
N GLU A 41 19.78 -1.69 2.54
CA GLU A 41 19.73 -3.13 2.71
C GLU A 41 21.08 -3.69 3.15
N LYS A 42 22.17 -3.29 2.48
CA LYS A 42 23.54 -3.72 2.79
C LYS A 42 23.96 -3.39 4.22
N ILE A 43 23.60 -2.21 4.73
CA ILE A 43 23.92 -1.82 6.11
C ILE A 43 22.93 -2.36 7.15
N GLY A 44 21.88 -3.06 6.73
CA GLY A 44 20.83 -3.56 7.62
C GLY A 44 20.10 -2.44 8.35
N LEU A 45 19.75 -1.35 7.64
CA LEU A 45 19.24 -0.13 8.27
C LEU A 45 18.02 -0.38 9.15
N GLU A 46 17.04 -1.14 8.67
CA GLU A 46 15.81 -1.41 9.43
C GLU A 46 16.10 -2.18 10.73
N GLN A 47 16.93 -3.21 10.66
CA GLN A 47 17.31 -4.01 11.83
C GLN A 47 18.05 -3.17 12.87
N ARG A 48 18.91 -2.25 12.42
CA ARG A 48 19.61 -1.31 13.30
C ARG A 48 18.65 -0.37 14.00
N ILE A 49 17.71 0.24 13.25
CA ILE A 49 16.68 1.12 13.81
C ILE A 49 15.85 0.36 14.85
N ARG A 50 15.40 -0.86 14.54
CA ARG A 50 14.61 -1.69 15.50
C ARG A 50 15.42 -1.97 16.78
N SER A 51 16.70 -2.29 16.63
CA SER A 51 17.59 -2.53 17.78
C SER A 51 17.77 -1.29 18.64
N ASP A 52 18.06 -0.14 18.02
CA ASP A 52 18.31 1.12 18.70
C ASP A 52 17.07 1.68 19.41
N ARG A 53 15.89 1.35 18.92
CA ARG A 53 14.60 1.81 19.48
C ARG A 53 13.96 0.81 20.45
N LYS A 54 14.56 -0.34 20.65
CA LYS A 54 14.04 -1.35 21.58
C LYS A 54 13.90 -0.78 22.98
N GLY A 55 12.69 -0.91 23.55
CA GLY A 55 12.39 -0.42 24.90
C GLY A 55 12.10 1.07 25.02
N LYS A 56 12.07 1.81 23.91
CA LYS A 56 11.59 3.21 23.89
C LYS A 56 10.08 3.26 23.86
N GLU A 57 9.53 4.46 24.11
CA GLU A 57 8.08 4.72 24.00
C GLU A 57 7.58 4.29 22.61
N LYS A 58 6.55 3.45 22.58
CA LYS A 58 5.97 3.00 21.32
C LYS A 58 5.10 4.06 20.69
N PHE A 59 5.27 4.25 19.40
CA PHE A 59 4.34 4.96 18.54
C PHE A 59 3.78 3.98 17.52
N ILE A 60 2.47 3.76 17.54
CA ILE A 60 1.79 2.80 16.68
C ILE A 60 0.92 3.57 15.69
N LEU A 61 1.28 3.51 14.41
CA LEU A 61 0.43 3.95 13.32
C LEU A 61 -0.16 2.71 12.66
N HIS A 62 -1.45 2.50 12.88
CA HIS A 62 -2.16 1.36 12.28
C HIS A 62 -2.36 1.59 10.79
N ASP A 63 -2.05 0.57 9.99
CA ASP A 63 -2.27 0.64 8.54
C ASP A 63 -3.74 0.42 8.19
N GLY A 64 -4.27 1.22 7.25
CA GLY A 64 -5.45 0.87 6.50
C GLY A 64 -5.01 -0.04 5.36
N PRO A 65 -5.25 -1.36 5.44
CA PRO A 65 -4.65 -2.30 4.52
C PRO A 65 -5.27 -2.15 3.11
N PRO A 66 -4.45 -1.98 2.07
CA PRO A 66 -4.93 -1.99 0.69
C PRO A 66 -5.38 -3.38 0.28
N TYR A 67 -6.24 -3.47 -0.73
CA TYR A 67 -6.58 -4.74 -1.36
C TYR A 67 -5.36 -5.34 -2.05
N ALA A 68 -5.16 -6.65 -1.87
CA ALA A 68 -4.17 -7.43 -2.59
C ALA A 68 -4.67 -7.74 -4.02
N ASN A 69 -4.79 -6.69 -4.84
CA ASN A 69 -5.38 -6.75 -6.16
C ASN A 69 -4.85 -5.63 -7.06
N GLY A 70 -3.98 -5.98 -8.01
CA GLY A 70 -3.43 -5.03 -8.97
C GLY A 70 -2.23 -4.22 -8.49
N HIS A 71 -1.64 -3.48 -9.41
CA HIS A 71 -0.50 -2.60 -9.17
C HIS A 71 -0.86 -1.37 -8.36
N LEU A 72 0.15 -0.73 -7.77
CA LEU A 72 -0.04 0.51 -7.03
C LEU A 72 -0.49 1.64 -7.97
N HIS A 73 -1.41 2.46 -7.47
CA HIS A 73 -1.79 3.73 -8.08
C HIS A 73 -1.37 4.90 -7.17
N MET A 74 -1.54 6.13 -7.66
CA MET A 74 -1.10 7.33 -6.93
C MET A 74 -1.72 7.46 -5.53
N GLY A 75 -2.95 6.97 -5.32
CA GLY A 75 -3.57 6.95 -3.99
C GLY A 75 -2.83 6.06 -3.00
N HIS A 76 -2.36 4.90 -3.44
CA HIS A 76 -1.50 4.02 -2.63
C HIS A 76 -0.17 4.71 -2.31
N ALA A 77 0.48 5.32 -3.30
CA ALA A 77 1.74 6.03 -3.11
C ALA A 77 1.60 7.17 -2.09
N LEU A 78 0.58 8.03 -2.26
CA LEU A 78 0.30 9.12 -1.34
C LEU A 78 0.10 8.63 0.09
N ASN A 79 -0.76 7.62 0.28
CA ASN A 79 -1.07 7.07 1.59
C ASN A 79 0.18 6.50 2.28
N LYS A 80 0.95 5.67 1.59
CA LYS A 80 2.13 5.02 2.16
C LYS A 80 3.29 5.98 2.40
N VAL A 81 3.51 6.95 1.51
CA VAL A 81 4.55 7.98 1.71
C VAL A 81 4.23 8.86 2.92
N LEU A 82 2.97 9.28 3.10
CA LEU A 82 2.57 10.05 4.28
C LEU A 82 2.76 9.25 5.57
N LYS A 83 2.40 7.99 5.60
CA LYS A 83 2.62 7.09 6.76
C LYS A 83 4.10 6.90 7.03
N ASP A 84 4.93 6.73 6.00
CA ASP A 84 6.38 6.60 6.15
C ASP A 84 7.01 7.87 6.73
N VAL A 85 6.59 9.06 6.26
CA VAL A 85 7.02 10.35 6.82
C VAL A 85 6.67 10.45 8.31
N ILE A 86 5.44 10.08 8.70
CA ILE A 86 5.01 10.09 10.10
C ILE A 86 5.87 9.14 10.94
N ASN A 87 6.03 7.89 10.50
CA ASN A 87 6.82 6.90 11.24
C ASN A 87 8.29 7.32 11.38
N ARG A 88 8.90 7.80 10.31
CA ARG A 88 10.29 8.32 10.36
C ARG A 88 10.43 9.51 11.29
N SER A 89 9.50 10.46 11.26
CA SER A 89 9.54 11.61 12.16
C SER A 89 9.45 11.17 13.62
N GLN A 90 8.58 10.23 13.97
CA GLN A 90 8.49 9.70 15.32
C GLN A 90 9.75 8.90 15.75
N GLN A 91 10.38 8.18 14.81
CA GLN A 91 11.67 7.54 15.05
C GLN A 91 12.77 8.58 15.31
N MET A 92 12.81 9.67 14.54
CA MET A 92 13.77 10.77 14.76
C MET A 92 13.56 11.46 16.09
N LEU A 93 12.32 11.54 16.58
CA LEU A 93 11.96 12.02 17.91
C LEU A 93 12.30 11.03 19.05
N GLY A 94 12.86 9.88 18.72
CA GLY A 94 13.34 8.90 19.70
C GLY A 94 12.38 7.80 20.06
N LYS A 95 11.20 7.72 19.43
CA LYS A 95 10.20 6.68 19.70
C LYS A 95 10.48 5.38 18.95
N ASP A 96 9.92 4.28 19.45
CA ASP A 96 9.85 3.00 18.74
C ASP A 96 8.61 3.00 17.82
N ALA A 97 8.80 3.57 16.63
CA ALA A 97 7.76 3.71 15.60
C ALA A 97 7.95 2.65 14.50
N ASN A 98 7.64 1.40 14.83
CA ASN A 98 7.67 0.31 13.85
C ASN A 98 6.43 0.34 12.96
N TYR A 99 6.63 0.31 11.65
CA TYR A 99 5.54 0.15 10.70
C TYR A 99 5.38 -1.33 10.31
N VAL A 100 4.19 -1.87 10.54
CA VAL A 100 3.79 -3.20 10.08
C VAL A 100 2.84 -3.03 8.91
N PRO A 101 3.26 -3.37 7.68
CA PRO A 101 2.40 -3.27 6.52
C PRO A 101 1.24 -4.28 6.61
N GLY A 102 0.08 -3.90 6.05
CA GLY A 102 -1.08 -4.77 6.01
C GLY A 102 -1.69 -4.88 4.63
N TRP A 103 -2.43 -5.97 4.39
CA TRP A 103 -3.22 -6.20 3.16
C TRP A 103 -4.60 -6.76 3.49
N ASP A 104 -5.59 -6.24 2.77
CA ASP A 104 -6.91 -6.83 2.70
C ASP A 104 -6.93 -7.88 1.56
N CYS A 105 -7.20 -9.12 1.93
CA CYS A 105 -7.07 -10.27 1.05
C CYS A 105 -8.40 -10.98 0.80
N HIS A 106 -9.52 -10.34 1.09
CA HIS A 106 -10.85 -10.93 1.00
C HIS A 106 -11.80 -10.11 0.13
N GLY A 107 -12.94 -10.73 -0.15
CA GLY A 107 -14.12 -10.06 -0.66
C GLY A 107 -14.16 -9.95 -2.18
N LEU A 108 -15.18 -9.27 -2.64
CA LEU A 108 -15.56 -9.16 -4.03
C LEU A 108 -14.45 -8.72 -4.99
N PRO A 109 -13.55 -7.76 -4.63
CA PRO A 109 -12.49 -7.35 -5.53
C PRO A 109 -11.52 -8.47 -5.94
N ILE A 110 -11.34 -9.49 -5.11
CA ILE A 110 -10.47 -10.65 -5.39
C ILE A 110 -11.29 -11.76 -6.03
N GLU A 111 -12.45 -12.10 -5.47
CA GLU A 111 -13.33 -13.14 -5.97
C GLU A 111 -13.77 -12.89 -7.41
N TRP A 112 -14.10 -11.63 -7.72
CA TRP A 112 -14.50 -11.24 -9.08
C TRP A 112 -13.38 -11.43 -10.10
N LYS A 113 -12.11 -11.16 -9.72
CA LYS A 113 -10.97 -11.40 -10.61
C LYS A 113 -10.80 -12.88 -10.95
N ILE A 114 -10.95 -13.75 -9.98
CA ILE A 114 -10.92 -15.20 -10.21
C ILE A 114 -12.12 -15.64 -11.04
N GLU A 115 -13.30 -15.06 -10.80
CA GLU A 115 -14.48 -15.35 -11.62
C GLU A 115 -14.30 -14.91 -13.08
N GLU A 116 -13.69 -13.73 -13.34
CA GLU A 116 -13.35 -13.29 -14.69
C GLU A 116 -12.45 -14.30 -15.41
N GLU A 117 -11.49 -14.90 -14.71
CA GLU A 117 -10.64 -15.95 -15.29
C GLU A 117 -11.42 -17.20 -15.69
N TYR A 118 -12.40 -17.61 -14.87
CA TYR A 118 -13.29 -18.72 -15.21
C TYR A 118 -14.18 -18.39 -16.41
N ARG A 119 -14.78 -17.20 -16.44
CA ARG A 119 -15.58 -16.72 -17.58
C ARG A 119 -14.77 -16.67 -18.87
N ALA A 120 -13.53 -16.22 -18.81
CA ALA A 120 -12.63 -16.18 -19.98
C ALA A 120 -12.32 -17.59 -20.53
N LYS A 121 -12.37 -18.60 -19.68
CA LYS A 121 -12.20 -20.01 -20.05
C LYS A 121 -13.53 -20.70 -20.44
N GLY A 122 -14.66 -19.97 -20.45
CA GLY A 122 -16.00 -20.50 -20.69
C GLY A 122 -16.53 -21.40 -19.57
N GLN A 123 -16.02 -21.23 -18.36
CA GLN A 123 -16.41 -22.01 -17.17
C GLN A 123 -17.26 -21.17 -16.22
N ASP A 124 -18.17 -21.82 -15.51
CA ASP A 124 -18.95 -21.19 -14.45
C ASP A 124 -18.28 -21.44 -13.09
N LYS A 125 -18.03 -20.40 -12.31
CA LYS A 125 -17.46 -20.50 -10.96
C LYS A 125 -18.31 -21.39 -10.04
N ASP A 126 -19.65 -21.38 -10.22
CA ASP A 126 -20.58 -22.11 -9.39
C ASP A 126 -20.46 -23.66 -9.60
N SER A 127 -19.80 -24.07 -10.68
CA SER A 127 -19.46 -25.48 -10.94
C SER A 127 -18.16 -25.94 -10.25
N VAL A 128 -17.36 -25.00 -9.71
CA VAL A 128 -16.09 -25.29 -9.05
C VAL A 128 -16.30 -25.58 -7.57
N PRO A 129 -15.62 -26.62 -6.99
CA PRO A 129 -15.69 -26.86 -5.55
C PRO A 129 -15.27 -25.61 -4.76
N ILE A 130 -16.07 -25.23 -3.75
CA ILE A 130 -15.86 -24.01 -2.98
C ILE A 130 -14.46 -23.90 -2.37
N LEU A 131 -13.87 -24.99 -1.93
CA LEU A 131 -12.52 -25.01 -1.36
C LEU A 131 -11.44 -24.69 -2.42
N GLU A 132 -11.65 -25.17 -3.65
CA GLU A 132 -10.77 -24.89 -4.77
C GLU A 132 -10.84 -23.42 -5.16
N PHE A 133 -12.04 -22.88 -5.31
CA PHE A 133 -12.23 -21.46 -5.60
C PHE A 133 -11.60 -20.56 -4.52
N ARG A 134 -11.84 -20.86 -3.25
CA ARG A 134 -11.24 -20.11 -2.13
C ARG A 134 -9.71 -20.20 -2.10
N LYS A 135 -9.16 -21.37 -2.44
CA LYS A 135 -7.72 -21.53 -2.56
C LYS A 135 -7.14 -20.62 -3.65
N GLN A 136 -7.77 -20.56 -4.81
CA GLN A 136 -7.34 -19.70 -5.91
C GLN A 136 -7.40 -18.21 -5.54
N CYS A 137 -8.43 -17.79 -4.81
CA CYS A 137 -8.50 -16.43 -4.26
C CYS A 137 -7.32 -16.12 -3.32
N ARG A 138 -6.95 -17.07 -2.45
CA ARG A 138 -5.79 -16.93 -1.56
C ARG A 138 -4.47 -16.86 -2.34
N ASP A 139 -4.28 -17.75 -3.28
CA ASP A 139 -3.08 -17.80 -4.13
C ASP A 139 -2.92 -16.49 -4.92
N PHE A 140 -4.01 -15.98 -5.48
CA PHE A 140 -4.06 -14.68 -6.16
C PHE A 140 -3.67 -13.53 -5.24
N ALA A 141 -4.28 -13.45 -4.06
CA ALA A 141 -3.97 -12.41 -3.09
C ALA A 141 -2.51 -12.47 -2.63
N GLU A 142 -1.98 -13.67 -2.39
CA GLU A 142 -0.59 -13.85 -2.00
C GLU A 142 0.40 -13.34 -3.06
N GLU A 143 0.11 -13.56 -4.33
CA GLU A 143 0.94 -13.06 -5.43
C GLU A 143 0.92 -11.52 -5.48
N TRP A 144 -0.25 -10.90 -5.33
CA TRP A 144 -0.35 -9.45 -5.31
C TRP A 144 0.29 -8.82 -4.07
N VAL A 145 0.26 -9.49 -2.92
CA VAL A 145 1.03 -9.07 -1.75
C VAL A 145 2.53 -9.00 -2.07
N LYS A 146 3.08 -9.99 -2.77
CA LYS A 146 4.49 -10.00 -3.19
C LYS A 146 4.80 -8.85 -4.14
N VAL A 147 3.97 -8.65 -5.17
CA VAL A 147 4.14 -7.58 -6.17
C VAL A 147 4.08 -6.22 -5.50
N GLN A 148 3.03 -5.94 -4.74
CA GLN A 148 2.86 -4.65 -4.06
C GLN A 148 3.95 -4.40 -3.01
N THR A 149 4.43 -5.43 -2.32
CA THR A 149 5.57 -5.32 -1.40
C THR A 149 6.81 -4.79 -2.13
N ALA A 150 7.12 -5.35 -3.29
CA ALA A 150 8.25 -4.89 -4.10
C ALA A 150 8.08 -3.44 -4.55
N GLU A 151 6.88 -3.07 -4.97
CA GLU A 151 6.53 -1.70 -5.39
C GLU A 151 6.62 -0.70 -4.23
N PHE A 152 6.10 -1.02 -3.04
CA PHE A 152 6.23 -0.17 -1.86
C PHE A 152 7.68 -0.03 -1.39
N LYS A 153 8.45 -1.11 -1.41
CA LYS A 153 9.91 -1.06 -1.13
C LYS A 153 10.62 -0.15 -2.14
N ARG A 154 10.21 -0.19 -3.42
CA ARG A 154 10.75 0.71 -4.45
C ARG A 154 10.45 2.19 -4.17
N LEU A 155 9.33 2.51 -3.54
CA LEU A 155 9.02 3.87 -3.07
C LEU A 155 9.86 4.29 -1.84
N GLY A 156 10.64 3.39 -1.27
CA GLY A 156 11.47 3.65 -0.10
C GLY A 156 10.73 3.57 1.24
N VAL A 157 9.52 3.03 1.26
CA VAL A 157 8.76 2.83 2.51
C VAL A 157 9.46 1.80 3.39
N THR A 158 9.74 2.18 4.64
CA THR A 158 10.39 1.31 5.63
C THR A 158 9.35 0.61 6.50
N GLY A 159 9.67 -0.61 6.94
CA GLY A 159 8.78 -1.39 7.82
C GLY A 159 9.15 -2.87 7.90
N THR A 160 8.40 -3.61 8.70
CA THR A 160 8.59 -5.05 8.89
C THR A 160 7.92 -5.84 7.76
N TRP A 161 8.56 -5.85 6.60
CA TRP A 161 8.03 -6.48 5.38
C TRP A 161 8.02 -8.02 5.43
N ASP A 162 8.84 -8.62 6.29
CA ASP A 162 8.97 -10.08 6.39
C ASP A 162 7.84 -10.72 7.22
N ASN A 163 7.10 -9.91 7.97
CA ASN A 163 5.97 -10.37 8.77
C ASN A 163 4.79 -9.37 8.67
N PRO A 164 4.18 -9.23 7.51
CA PRO A 164 3.06 -8.33 7.31
C PRO A 164 1.79 -8.85 7.98
N TYR A 165 0.84 -7.94 8.23
CA TYR A 165 -0.53 -8.28 8.55
C TYR A 165 -1.29 -8.61 7.26
N THR A 166 -1.92 -9.78 7.20
CA THR A 166 -2.83 -10.13 6.10
C THR A 166 -4.16 -10.63 6.67
N THR A 167 -5.27 -10.13 6.14
CA THR A 167 -6.60 -10.54 6.61
C THR A 167 -6.88 -12.02 6.36
N MET A 168 -6.19 -12.63 5.39
CA MET A 168 -6.29 -14.06 5.08
C MET A 168 -5.42 -14.97 5.94
N SER A 169 -4.60 -14.43 6.85
CA SER A 169 -3.84 -15.28 7.75
C SER A 169 -4.77 -15.99 8.74
N PHE A 170 -4.50 -17.26 9.06
CA PHE A 170 -5.36 -18.02 9.96
C PHE A 170 -5.52 -17.39 11.34
N ASN A 171 -4.47 -16.72 11.82
CA ASN A 171 -4.54 -15.98 13.08
C ASN A 171 -5.47 -14.76 12.99
N ALA A 172 -5.45 -14.01 11.88
CA ALA A 172 -6.34 -12.89 11.66
C ALA A 172 -7.80 -13.36 11.54
N GLU A 173 -8.06 -14.40 10.73
CA GLU A 173 -9.40 -14.98 10.59
C GLU A 173 -9.95 -15.49 11.93
N ALA A 174 -9.12 -16.18 12.71
CA ALA A 174 -9.50 -16.63 14.04
C ALA A 174 -9.81 -15.47 15.00
N GLN A 175 -9.04 -14.38 14.93
CA GLN A 175 -9.28 -13.20 15.76
C GLN A 175 -10.56 -12.47 15.36
N ILE A 176 -10.82 -12.31 14.05
CA ILE A 176 -12.06 -11.74 13.51
C ILE A 176 -13.26 -12.53 14.03
N SER A 177 -13.20 -13.87 13.96
CA SER A 177 -14.27 -14.75 14.45
C SER A 177 -14.48 -14.61 15.97
N ARG A 178 -13.40 -14.49 16.75
CA ARG A 178 -13.51 -14.27 18.21
C ARG A 178 -14.17 -12.94 18.54
N GLU A 179 -13.80 -11.87 17.84
CA GLU A 179 -14.38 -10.55 18.07
C GLU A 179 -15.86 -10.53 17.67
N LEU A 180 -16.23 -11.12 16.54
CA LEU A 180 -17.64 -11.28 16.15
C LEU A 180 -18.44 -12.06 17.23
N GLY A 181 -17.84 -13.12 17.77
CA GLY A 181 -18.43 -13.91 18.87
C GLY A 181 -18.73 -13.08 20.12
N LYS A 182 -17.90 -12.08 20.45
CA LYS A 182 -18.17 -11.16 21.57
C LYS A 182 -19.43 -10.33 21.34
N PHE A 183 -19.69 -9.87 20.11
CA PHE A 183 -20.93 -9.16 19.79
C PHE A 183 -22.16 -10.07 19.90
N LEU A 184 -22.04 -11.35 19.55
CA LEU A 184 -23.11 -12.32 19.75
C LEU A 184 -23.39 -12.50 21.25
N MET A 185 -22.33 -12.67 22.05
CA MET A 185 -22.48 -12.95 23.51
C MET A 185 -23.03 -11.75 24.29
N ASN A 186 -22.80 -10.52 23.86
CA ASN A 186 -23.36 -9.33 24.51
C ASN A 186 -24.72 -8.87 23.92
N GLY A 187 -25.31 -9.63 22.99
CA GLY A 187 -26.60 -9.33 22.38
C GLY A 187 -26.55 -8.28 21.25
N GLY A 188 -25.36 -7.79 20.88
CA GLY A 188 -25.20 -6.81 19.81
C GLY A 188 -25.35 -7.40 18.40
N LEU A 189 -25.23 -8.71 18.25
CA LEU A 189 -25.39 -9.40 16.98
C LEU A 189 -26.70 -10.20 17.00
N TYR A 190 -27.58 -9.91 16.04
CA TYR A 190 -28.84 -10.60 15.88
C TYR A 190 -29.17 -10.84 14.41
N LYS A 191 -30.01 -11.82 14.10
CA LYS A 191 -30.50 -12.09 12.76
C LYS A 191 -31.72 -11.20 12.47
N GLY A 192 -31.64 -10.41 11.39
CA GLY A 192 -32.71 -9.53 10.94
C GLY A 192 -32.80 -9.51 9.41
N ALA A 193 -33.89 -8.92 8.88
CA ALA A 193 -34.06 -8.67 7.46
C ALA A 193 -33.93 -7.18 7.18
N LYS A 194 -33.11 -6.81 6.19
CA LYS A 194 -32.97 -5.44 5.67
C LYS A 194 -32.88 -5.51 4.15
N PRO A 195 -33.63 -4.68 3.39
CA PRO A 195 -33.44 -4.56 1.96
C PRO A 195 -32.01 -4.10 1.64
N VAL A 196 -31.37 -4.77 0.69
CA VAL A 196 -30.04 -4.42 0.20
C VAL A 196 -30.04 -4.44 -1.33
N HIS A 197 -29.17 -3.65 -1.94
CA HIS A 197 -28.92 -3.77 -3.38
C HIS A 197 -28.35 -5.14 -3.70
N TRP A 198 -28.78 -5.71 -4.79
CA TRP A 198 -28.39 -7.05 -5.23
C TRP A 198 -27.82 -7.00 -6.63
N SER A 199 -26.60 -7.48 -6.81
CA SER A 199 -26.04 -7.71 -8.14
C SER A 199 -26.55 -9.06 -8.68
N ALA A 200 -27.28 -9.01 -9.79
CA ALA A 200 -27.75 -10.20 -10.46
C ALA A 200 -26.62 -10.93 -11.23
N VAL A 201 -25.54 -10.22 -11.54
CA VAL A 201 -24.40 -10.76 -12.27
C VAL A 201 -23.48 -11.54 -11.32
N GLU A 202 -23.06 -10.91 -10.22
CA GLU A 202 -22.22 -11.51 -9.20
C GLU A 202 -22.99 -12.39 -8.20
N LYS A 203 -24.33 -12.34 -8.24
CA LYS A 203 -25.25 -13.08 -7.35
C LYS A 203 -24.95 -12.81 -5.86
N THR A 204 -24.72 -11.54 -5.52
CA THR A 204 -24.38 -11.12 -4.15
C THR A 204 -25.05 -9.80 -3.77
N GLY A 205 -25.20 -9.57 -2.44
CA GLY A 205 -25.58 -8.26 -1.90
C GLY A 205 -24.43 -7.28 -2.00
N LEU A 206 -24.75 -6.02 -2.32
CA LEU A 206 -23.78 -4.94 -2.42
C LEU A 206 -23.79 -4.11 -1.13
N ALA A 207 -22.59 -3.69 -0.69
CA ALA A 207 -22.45 -2.70 0.33
C ALA A 207 -22.80 -1.30 -0.23
N ASP A 208 -23.22 -0.38 0.64
CA ASP A 208 -23.57 0.99 0.20
C ASP A 208 -22.41 1.69 -0.54
N ALA A 209 -21.16 1.38 -0.18
CA ALA A 209 -19.97 1.92 -0.82
C ALA A 209 -19.70 1.36 -2.23
N GLU A 210 -20.33 0.26 -2.60
CA GLU A 210 -20.21 -0.39 -3.92
C GLU A 210 -21.30 0.07 -4.89
N VAL A 211 -22.23 0.91 -4.42
CA VAL A 211 -23.37 1.42 -5.21
C VAL A 211 -23.07 2.83 -5.69
N GLU A 212 -23.02 3.02 -7.00
CA GLU A 212 -22.91 4.33 -7.62
C GLU A 212 -24.30 4.83 -8.06
N TYR A 213 -24.59 6.09 -7.75
CA TYR A 213 -25.83 6.75 -8.14
C TYR A 213 -25.55 7.71 -9.28
N ASN A 214 -26.18 7.47 -10.42
CA ASN A 214 -26.06 8.32 -11.60
C ASN A 214 -27.46 8.69 -12.13
N ASP A 215 -27.57 9.91 -12.67
CA ASP A 215 -28.79 10.33 -13.35
C ASP A 215 -28.99 9.51 -14.62
N HIS A 216 -30.13 8.85 -14.71
CA HIS A 216 -30.52 8.05 -15.87
C HIS A 216 -31.75 8.67 -16.54
N LYS A 217 -31.66 8.91 -17.85
CA LYS A 217 -32.85 9.30 -18.65
C LYS A 217 -33.65 8.06 -18.99
N SER A 218 -34.85 7.95 -18.50
CA SER A 218 -35.84 6.92 -18.85
C SER A 218 -36.44 7.16 -20.23
#